data_931971b3a2d993a0c13ad7b3213730a8
#
_entry.id   931971b3a2d993a0c13ad7b3213730a8
#
_cell.length_a   1.000
_cell.length_b   1.000
_cell.length_c   1.000
_cell.angle_alpha   90.00
_cell.angle_beta   90.00
_cell.angle_gamma   90.00
#
_symmetry.space_group_name_H-M   'P 1'
#
loop_
_entity.id
_entity.type
_entity.pdbx_description
1 polymer ?
#
loop_
_entity_poly.entity_id
_entity_poly.type
_entity_poly.pdbx_seq_one_letter_code
_entity_poly.pdbx_strand_id
1 'polypeptide(L)'
;MLDKISKKILSELQNDGRISNVELAARVNLSPAACLERVRKLHESGYIMGYTAQLNPQLLDVSLLVFIEVVLDRTTPEVFDSFKSSVQMIPEVLECHMVAGGFDYLVKARVKDMAAYREFLGKTLLQKGVRETHTYAVMEEVKNSTKLPIK
;
A
#
# COMPACT_ATOMS: atom_id res chain seq x y z
N MET A 1 24.98 -3.63 2.49
CA MET A 1 24.53 -2.71 3.57
C MET A 1 24.49 -1.31 3.01
N LEU A 2 23.42 -0.53 3.25
CA LEU A 2 23.32 0.86 2.79
C LEU A 2 24.31 1.76 3.53
N ASP A 3 25.06 2.57 2.79
CA ASP A 3 25.90 3.62 3.35
C ASP A 3 25.09 4.86 3.79
N LYS A 4 25.70 5.76 4.54
CA LYS A 4 25.04 6.97 5.05
C LYS A 4 24.45 7.85 3.95
N ILE A 5 25.13 7.95 2.81
CA ILE A 5 24.69 8.79 1.69
C ILE A 5 23.47 8.17 1.04
N SER A 6 23.47 6.87 0.79
CA SER A 6 22.31 6.15 0.22
C SER A 6 21.09 6.23 1.13
N LYS A 7 21.27 6.09 2.46
CA LYS A 7 20.18 6.32 3.43
C LYS A 7 19.61 7.74 3.35
N LYS A 8 20.49 8.75 3.22
CA LYS A 8 20.06 10.14 3.07
C LYS A 8 19.30 10.37 1.76
N ILE A 9 19.78 9.81 0.64
CA ILE A 9 19.06 9.85 -0.65
C ILE A 9 17.66 9.27 -0.50
N LEU A 10 17.52 8.09 0.07
CA LEU A 10 16.20 7.44 0.28
C LEU A 10 15.29 8.29 1.18
N SER A 11 15.85 8.91 2.23
CA SER A 11 15.08 9.80 3.11
C SER A 11 14.56 11.04 2.38
N GLU A 12 15.40 11.69 1.56
CA GLU A 12 14.98 12.84 0.76
C GLU A 12 13.90 12.45 -0.26
N LEU A 13 14.08 11.32 -0.95
CA LEU A 13 13.11 10.82 -1.93
C LEU A 13 11.77 10.40 -1.30
N GLN A 14 11.76 9.90 -0.06
CA GLN A 14 10.50 9.66 0.66
C GLN A 14 9.77 10.96 1.04
N ASN A 15 10.50 12.06 1.22
CA ASN A 15 9.90 13.36 1.52
C ASN A 15 9.39 14.06 0.27
N ASP A 16 10.16 14.00 -0.81
CA ASP A 16 9.80 14.58 -2.11
C ASP A 16 10.28 13.67 -3.24
N GLY A 17 9.38 12.84 -3.76
CA GLY A 17 9.66 11.95 -4.89
C GLY A 17 9.81 12.67 -6.23
N ARG A 18 9.56 14.00 -6.30
CA ARG A 18 9.71 14.83 -7.48
C ARG A 18 10.93 15.77 -7.43
N ILE A 19 11.73 15.71 -6.37
CA ILE A 19 12.96 16.48 -6.24
C ILE A 19 13.85 16.27 -7.48
N SER A 20 14.40 17.36 -8.02
CA SER A 20 15.33 17.26 -9.14
C SER A 20 16.63 16.58 -8.72
N ASN A 21 17.30 15.90 -9.66
CA ASN A 21 18.59 15.28 -9.36
C ASN A 21 19.66 16.30 -8.91
N VAL A 22 19.61 17.51 -9.45
CA VAL A 22 20.53 18.59 -9.06
C VAL A 22 20.32 19.00 -7.61
N GLU A 23 19.06 19.18 -7.22
CA GLU A 23 18.72 19.55 -5.84
C GLU A 23 19.01 18.42 -4.86
N LEU A 24 18.65 17.18 -5.21
CA LEU A 24 18.98 16.01 -4.42
C LEU A 24 20.49 15.87 -4.20
N ALA A 25 21.29 16.02 -5.27
CA ALA A 25 22.74 15.98 -5.21
C ALA A 25 23.31 17.03 -4.24
N ALA A 26 22.79 18.26 -4.29
CA ALA A 26 23.18 19.31 -3.36
C ALA A 26 22.85 18.93 -1.89
N ARG A 27 21.66 18.41 -1.61
CA ARG A 27 21.24 17.99 -0.26
C ARG A 27 22.09 16.87 0.32
N VAL A 28 22.61 15.98 -0.54
CA VAL A 28 23.44 14.84 -0.10
C VAL A 28 24.94 15.04 -0.28
N ASN A 29 25.36 16.25 -0.70
CA ASN A 29 26.75 16.64 -0.94
C ASN A 29 27.45 15.75 -1.98
N LEU A 30 26.80 15.54 -3.13
CA LEU A 30 27.34 14.83 -4.29
C LEU A 30 27.31 15.72 -5.53
N SER A 31 28.11 15.35 -6.54
CA SER A 31 27.89 15.87 -7.90
C SER A 31 26.60 15.29 -8.48
N PRO A 32 25.91 16.00 -9.40
CA PRO A 32 24.71 15.49 -10.06
C PRO A 32 24.90 14.13 -10.73
N ALA A 33 26.06 13.89 -11.35
CA ALA A 33 26.38 12.61 -11.98
C ALA A 33 26.52 11.48 -10.96
N ALA A 34 27.23 11.71 -9.84
CA ALA A 34 27.38 10.73 -8.78
C ALA A 34 26.06 10.43 -8.07
N CYS A 35 25.19 11.44 -7.88
CA CYS A 35 23.88 11.28 -7.31
C CYS A 35 22.99 10.43 -8.22
N LEU A 36 22.93 10.74 -9.51
CA LEU A 36 22.14 10.00 -10.50
C LEU A 36 22.53 8.52 -10.53
N GLU A 37 23.83 8.23 -10.54
CA GLU A 37 24.33 6.86 -10.54
C GLU A 37 23.94 6.10 -9.26
N ARG A 38 23.96 6.76 -8.09
CA ARG A 38 23.50 6.14 -6.83
C ARG A 38 22.00 5.87 -6.81
N VAL A 39 21.19 6.80 -7.28
CA VAL A 39 19.73 6.62 -7.40
C VAL A 39 19.44 5.44 -8.34
N ARG A 40 20.14 5.37 -9.49
CA ARG A 40 20.01 4.23 -10.43
C ARG A 40 20.30 2.90 -9.74
N LYS A 41 21.42 2.81 -8.99
CA LYS A 41 21.77 1.59 -8.24
C LYS A 41 20.76 1.23 -7.17
N LEU A 42 20.15 2.22 -6.48
CA LEU A 42 19.10 1.97 -5.49
C LEU A 42 17.82 1.41 -6.13
N HIS A 43 17.49 1.85 -7.35
CA HIS A 43 16.42 1.25 -8.15
C HIS A 43 16.77 -0.18 -8.57
N GLU A 44 17.93 -0.40 -9.18
CA GLU A 44 18.37 -1.72 -9.66
C GLU A 44 18.47 -2.76 -8.53
N SER A 45 18.83 -2.29 -7.33
CA SER A 45 18.91 -3.13 -6.14
C SER A 45 17.58 -3.31 -5.40
N GLY A 46 16.48 -2.75 -5.93
CA GLY A 46 15.13 -2.89 -5.36
C GLY A 46 14.85 -2.07 -4.10
N TYR A 47 15.75 -1.16 -3.68
CA TYR A 47 15.46 -0.26 -2.55
C TYR A 47 14.41 0.80 -2.91
N ILE A 48 14.35 1.21 -4.16
CA ILE A 48 13.30 2.10 -4.68
C ILE A 48 12.46 1.27 -5.63
N MET A 49 11.21 0.99 -5.24
CA MET A 49 10.28 0.21 -6.07
C MET A 49 9.54 1.08 -7.09
N GLY A 50 9.45 2.38 -6.87
CA GLY A 50 8.77 3.31 -7.77
C GLY A 50 8.40 4.62 -7.08
N TYR A 51 7.73 5.48 -7.83
CA TYR A 51 7.17 6.75 -7.39
C TYR A 51 5.68 6.78 -7.70
N THR A 52 4.89 7.30 -6.78
CA THR A 52 3.44 7.42 -6.97
C THR A 52 2.94 8.76 -6.46
N ALA A 53 1.88 9.27 -7.08
CA ALA A 53 1.17 10.44 -6.59
C ALA A 53 0.25 10.05 -5.42
N GLN A 54 0.26 10.85 -4.36
CA GLN A 54 -0.75 10.76 -3.32
C GLN A 54 -1.99 11.56 -3.76
N LEU A 55 -3.12 10.87 -3.84
CA LEU A 55 -4.37 11.46 -4.28
C LEU A 55 -5.30 11.72 -3.09
N ASN A 56 -6.12 12.75 -3.20
CA ASN A 56 -7.12 13.07 -2.19
C ASN A 56 -8.37 12.20 -2.38
N PRO A 57 -8.67 11.25 -1.47
CA PRO A 57 -9.79 10.32 -1.63
C PRO A 57 -11.16 11.00 -1.54
N GLN A 58 -11.28 12.14 -0.83
CA GLN A 58 -12.52 12.89 -0.76
C GLN A 58 -12.88 13.50 -2.11
N LEU A 59 -11.88 14.04 -2.84
CA LEU A 59 -12.09 14.62 -4.16
C LEU A 59 -12.35 13.59 -5.27
N LEU A 60 -12.05 12.32 -4.98
CA LEU A 60 -12.24 11.21 -5.91
C LEU A 60 -13.48 10.36 -5.56
N ASP A 61 -14.35 10.84 -4.64
CA ASP A 61 -15.53 10.10 -4.21
C ASP A 61 -15.27 8.70 -3.65
N VAL A 62 -14.12 8.50 -3.00
CA VAL A 62 -13.73 7.23 -2.32
C VAL A 62 -13.32 7.51 -0.87
N SER A 63 -14.11 8.32 -0.17
CA SER A 63 -13.77 8.85 1.14
C SER A 63 -13.86 7.83 2.27
N LEU A 64 -14.74 6.83 2.16
CA LEU A 64 -14.93 5.83 3.21
C LEU A 64 -13.80 4.79 3.17
N LEU A 65 -12.98 4.79 4.21
CA LEU A 65 -11.98 3.77 4.45
C LEU A 65 -12.55 2.68 5.36
N VAL A 66 -12.38 1.43 4.98
CA VAL A 66 -12.78 0.27 5.78
C VAL A 66 -11.63 -0.73 5.92
N PHE A 67 -11.56 -1.37 7.09
CA PHE A 67 -10.76 -2.57 7.31
C PHE A 67 -11.69 -3.75 7.47
N ILE A 68 -11.38 -4.88 6.83
CA ILE A 68 -12.24 -6.06 6.80
C ILE A 68 -11.41 -7.27 7.18
N GLU A 69 -11.75 -7.91 8.27
CA GLU A 69 -11.28 -9.25 8.60
C GLU A 69 -12.07 -10.24 7.75
N VAL A 70 -11.35 -11.16 7.12
CA VAL A 70 -11.94 -12.20 6.28
C VAL A 70 -11.56 -13.56 6.84
N VAL A 71 -12.58 -14.39 7.07
CA VAL A 71 -12.42 -15.79 7.44
C VAL A 71 -12.87 -16.66 6.27
N LEU A 72 -12.01 -17.55 5.82
CA LEU A 72 -12.32 -18.48 4.73
C LEU A 72 -13.06 -19.73 5.25
N ASP A 73 -13.82 -20.37 4.37
CA ASP A 73 -14.54 -21.61 4.69
C ASP A 73 -13.60 -22.77 5.02
N ARG A 74 -12.46 -22.82 4.31
CA ARG A 74 -11.44 -23.87 4.43
C ARG A 74 -10.06 -23.27 4.30
N THR A 75 -9.12 -23.84 5.04
CA THR A 75 -7.69 -23.47 5.01
C THR A 75 -6.91 -24.40 4.08
N THR A 76 -7.32 -24.48 2.81
CA THR A 76 -6.60 -25.25 1.79
C THR A 76 -5.87 -24.32 0.82
N PRO A 77 -4.75 -24.76 0.23
CA PRO A 77 -3.99 -23.95 -0.72
C PRO A 77 -4.86 -23.40 -1.87
N GLU A 78 -5.78 -24.20 -2.38
CA GLU A 78 -6.65 -23.81 -3.50
C GLU A 78 -7.60 -22.68 -3.14
N VAL A 79 -8.14 -22.69 -1.91
CA VAL A 79 -9.03 -21.63 -1.41
C VAL A 79 -8.24 -20.33 -1.20
N PHE A 80 -7.04 -20.43 -0.62
CA PHE A 80 -6.14 -19.28 -0.46
C PHE A 80 -5.75 -18.66 -1.80
N ASP A 81 -5.36 -19.47 -2.79
CA ASP A 81 -4.95 -18.99 -4.10
C ASP A 81 -6.11 -18.40 -4.89
N SER A 82 -7.30 -18.98 -4.79
CA SER A 82 -8.53 -18.43 -5.38
C SER A 82 -8.87 -17.06 -4.78
N PHE A 83 -8.81 -16.92 -3.45
CA PHE A 83 -9.08 -15.65 -2.78
C PHE A 83 -8.05 -14.58 -3.16
N LYS A 84 -6.75 -14.90 -3.14
CA LYS A 84 -5.67 -13.98 -3.57
C LYS A 84 -5.88 -13.48 -4.99
N SER A 85 -6.18 -14.38 -5.93
CA SER A 85 -6.41 -14.02 -7.32
C SER A 85 -7.62 -13.11 -7.50
N SER A 86 -8.69 -13.37 -6.76
CA SER A 86 -9.91 -12.55 -6.78
C SER A 86 -9.65 -11.14 -6.25
N VAL A 87 -8.99 -11.03 -5.10
CA VAL A 87 -8.72 -9.74 -4.43
C VAL A 87 -7.84 -8.83 -5.27
N GLN A 88 -6.86 -9.38 -6.00
CA GLN A 88 -5.97 -8.59 -6.86
C GLN A 88 -6.71 -7.87 -8.01
N MET A 89 -7.88 -8.35 -8.38
CA MET A 89 -8.68 -7.77 -9.47
C MET A 89 -9.70 -6.73 -8.99
N ILE A 90 -9.76 -6.45 -7.69
CA ILE A 90 -10.74 -5.56 -7.08
C ILE A 90 -10.11 -4.19 -6.87
N PRO A 91 -10.50 -3.15 -7.63
CA PRO A 91 -9.87 -1.83 -7.55
C PRO A 91 -10.12 -1.10 -6.22
N GLU A 92 -11.21 -1.40 -5.53
CA GLU A 92 -11.53 -0.82 -4.21
C GLU A 92 -10.61 -1.34 -3.12
N VAL A 93 -9.99 -2.51 -3.30
CA VAL A 93 -9.04 -3.10 -2.36
C VAL A 93 -7.65 -2.48 -2.58
N LEU A 94 -7.18 -1.77 -1.56
CA LEU A 94 -5.87 -1.11 -1.59
C LEU A 94 -4.77 -2.01 -1.05
N GLU A 95 -5.08 -2.80 -0.03
CA GLU A 95 -4.15 -3.71 0.64
C GLU A 95 -4.89 -4.99 1.06
N CYS A 96 -4.21 -6.12 0.97
CA CYS A 96 -4.70 -7.40 1.47
C CYS A 96 -3.52 -8.17 2.06
N HIS A 97 -3.61 -8.50 3.34
CA HIS A 97 -2.56 -9.19 4.09
C HIS A 97 -3.08 -10.50 4.64
N MET A 98 -2.40 -11.61 4.32
CA MET A 98 -2.58 -12.86 5.05
C MET A 98 -1.99 -12.69 6.46
N VAL A 99 -2.73 -13.05 7.48
CA VAL A 99 -2.33 -12.87 8.88
C VAL A 99 -2.39 -14.19 9.64
N ALA A 100 -1.57 -14.30 10.67
CA ALA A 100 -1.64 -15.40 11.64
C ALA A 100 -2.42 -14.91 12.86
N GLY A 101 -3.65 -15.40 13.07
CA GLY A 101 -4.51 -14.94 14.15
C GLY A 101 -5.90 -15.56 14.09
N GLY A 102 -6.90 -14.82 14.55
CA GLY A 102 -8.29 -15.25 14.59
C GLY A 102 -9.03 -15.24 13.24
N PHE A 103 -8.41 -14.72 12.20
CA PHE A 103 -8.95 -14.63 10.84
C PHE A 103 -7.82 -14.84 9.81
N ASP A 104 -8.15 -15.01 8.53
CA ASP A 104 -7.17 -15.39 7.50
C ASP A 104 -6.56 -14.18 6.79
N TYR A 105 -7.38 -13.17 6.47
CA TYR A 105 -6.94 -11.97 5.76
C TYR A 105 -7.45 -10.70 6.39
N LEU A 106 -6.59 -9.67 6.40
CA LEU A 106 -6.95 -8.28 6.66
C LEU A 106 -6.94 -7.51 5.35
N VAL A 107 -8.10 -6.98 4.97
CA VAL A 107 -8.29 -6.20 3.75
C VAL A 107 -8.48 -4.74 4.11
N LYS A 108 -7.79 -3.84 3.41
CA LYS A 108 -8.02 -2.39 3.45
C LYS A 108 -8.67 -1.97 2.15
N ALA A 109 -9.83 -1.36 2.20
CA ALA A 109 -10.56 -0.92 1.02
C ALA A 109 -11.08 0.51 1.17
N ARG A 110 -11.26 1.19 0.03
CA ARG A 110 -11.92 2.50 -0.04
C ARG A 110 -13.09 2.43 -0.99
N VAL A 111 -14.19 3.00 -0.53
CA VAL A 111 -15.44 3.14 -1.30
C VAL A 111 -16.03 4.54 -1.06
N LYS A 112 -17.04 4.89 -1.83
CA LYS A 112 -17.68 6.20 -1.73
C LYS A 112 -18.35 6.41 -0.36
N ASP A 113 -19.22 5.49 0.03
CA ASP A 113 -20.07 5.57 1.23
C ASP A 113 -20.50 4.17 1.69
N MET A 114 -21.33 4.10 2.73
CA MET A 114 -21.84 2.83 3.27
C MET A 114 -22.77 2.08 2.31
N ALA A 115 -23.45 2.78 1.40
CA ALA A 115 -24.28 2.13 0.38
C ALA A 115 -23.40 1.41 -0.65
N ALA A 116 -22.35 2.09 -1.14
CA ALA A 116 -21.34 1.51 -2.01
C ALA A 116 -20.58 0.37 -1.30
N TYR A 117 -20.32 0.49 0.01
CA TYR A 117 -19.71 -0.59 0.79
C TYR A 117 -20.57 -1.85 0.81
N ARG A 118 -21.87 -1.73 1.04
CA ARG A 118 -22.78 -2.89 1.03
C ARG A 118 -22.79 -3.61 -0.32
N GLU A 119 -22.76 -2.85 -1.40
CA GLU A 119 -22.69 -3.40 -2.75
C GLU A 119 -21.34 -4.09 -3.00
N PHE A 120 -20.24 -3.45 -2.64
CA PHE A 120 -18.89 -3.98 -2.70
C PHE A 120 -18.78 -5.30 -1.91
N LEU A 121 -19.24 -5.33 -0.66
CA LEU A 121 -19.19 -6.53 0.17
C LEU A 121 -19.95 -7.69 -0.46
N GLY A 122 -21.20 -7.45 -0.86
CA GLY A 122 -22.08 -8.50 -1.38
C GLY A 122 -21.67 -9.04 -2.76
N LYS A 123 -21.28 -8.17 -3.68
CA LYS A 123 -20.96 -8.55 -5.06
C LYS A 123 -19.51 -9.01 -5.26
N THR A 124 -18.60 -8.53 -4.41
CA THR A 124 -17.17 -8.61 -4.71
C THR A 124 -16.42 -9.45 -3.69
N LEU A 125 -16.58 -9.19 -2.39
CA LEU A 125 -15.78 -9.82 -1.36
C LEU A 125 -16.35 -11.15 -0.85
N LEU A 126 -17.68 -11.29 -0.76
CA LEU A 126 -18.35 -12.52 -0.31
C LEU A 126 -18.42 -13.61 -1.39
N GLN A 127 -17.52 -13.54 -2.37
CA GLN A 127 -17.41 -14.58 -3.38
C GLN A 127 -16.78 -15.85 -2.81
N LYS A 128 -16.80 -16.90 -3.60
CA LYS A 128 -16.44 -18.30 -3.26
C LYS A 128 -15.31 -18.42 -2.22
N GLY A 129 -15.62 -19.07 -1.12
CA GLY A 129 -14.67 -19.46 -0.09
C GLY A 129 -14.61 -18.53 1.13
N VAL A 130 -15.35 -17.42 1.17
CA VAL A 130 -15.46 -16.57 2.35
C VAL A 130 -16.61 -17.07 3.24
N ARG A 131 -16.31 -17.42 4.48
CA ARG A 131 -17.27 -17.84 5.48
C ARG A 131 -17.85 -16.67 6.26
N GLU A 132 -16.99 -15.74 6.65
CA GLU A 132 -17.34 -14.66 7.57
C GLU A 132 -16.46 -13.43 7.33
N THR A 133 -17.02 -12.26 7.57
CA THR A 133 -16.28 -10.99 7.54
C THR A 133 -16.68 -10.12 8.73
N HIS A 134 -15.69 -9.40 9.31
CA HIS A 134 -15.92 -8.33 10.27
C HIS A 134 -15.35 -7.04 9.73
N THR A 135 -16.18 -6.01 9.70
CA THR A 135 -15.83 -4.72 9.08
C THR A 135 -15.71 -3.62 10.11
N TYR A 136 -14.63 -2.85 9.97
CA TYR A 136 -14.35 -1.66 10.76
C TYR A 136 -14.34 -0.46 9.84
N ALA A 137 -15.37 0.37 9.91
CA ALA A 137 -15.41 1.65 9.23
C ALA A 137 -14.55 2.66 9.99
N VAL A 138 -13.61 3.28 9.30
CA VAL A 138 -12.69 4.25 9.91
C VAL A 138 -13.43 5.57 10.12
N MET A 139 -13.47 6.03 11.36
CA MET A 139 -14.07 7.32 11.73
C MET A 139 -13.11 8.48 11.46
N GLU A 140 -11.81 8.27 11.70
CA GLU A 140 -10.76 9.27 11.52
C GLU A 140 -9.44 8.60 11.17
N GLU A 141 -8.76 9.10 10.14
CA GLU A 141 -7.38 8.71 9.82
C GLU A 141 -6.40 9.59 10.60
N VAL A 142 -6.03 9.19 11.81
CA VAL A 142 -5.11 9.94 12.68
C VAL A 142 -3.72 10.08 12.06
N LYS A 143 -3.27 9.07 11.34
CA LYS A 143 -1.99 9.07 10.61
C LYS A 143 -2.09 8.19 9.38
N ASN A 144 -1.75 8.76 8.23
CA ASN A 144 -1.61 8.03 6.98
C ASN A 144 -0.25 8.37 6.35
N SER A 145 0.70 7.48 6.41
CA SER A 145 2.05 7.67 5.90
C SER A 145 2.62 6.37 5.35
N THR A 146 3.18 6.44 4.15
CA THR A 146 3.92 5.34 3.52
C THR A 146 5.43 5.40 3.78
N LYS A 147 5.90 6.42 4.54
CA LYS A 147 7.32 6.61 4.81
C LYS A 147 7.85 5.54 5.76
N LEU A 148 8.87 4.82 5.33
CA LEU A 148 9.56 3.82 6.13
C LEU A 148 10.64 4.46 7.02
N PRO A 149 10.85 3.98 8.26
CA PRO A 149 11.95 4.42 9.10
C PRO A 149 13.29 3.90 8.55
N ILE A 150 14.17 4.80 8.13
CA ILE A 150 15.51 4.47 7.63
C ILE A 150 16.50 4.66 8.79
N LYS A 151 17.09 3.55 9.27
CA LYS A 151 18.06 3.54 10.38
C LYS A 151 19.50 3.41 9.89
#